data_0fc95ec42c906728dd4b934f9edc0e20
#
_entry.id   0fc95ec42c906728dd4b934f9edc0e20
#
_cell.length_a   1.000
_cell.length_b   1.000
_cell.length_c   1.000
_cell.angle_alpha   90.00
_cell.angle_beta   90.00
_cell.angle_gamma   90.00
#
_symmetry.space_group_name_H-M   'P 1'
#
loop_
_entity.id
_entity.type
_entity.pdbx_description
1 polymer ?
#
loop_
_entity_poly.entity_id
_entity_poly.type
_entity_poly.pdbx_seq_one_letter_code
_entity_poly.pdbx_strand_id
1 'polypeptide(L)'
;MSQGISFEQDMAAIVKRELEQGNLGISPELGHVLLNPKYYSRDRMKDITFDVSVEVYRRATFQPYLIWIWECKHYSRQAPVDDVEEFHAKLEQIGADRTKGTMITPVGFDYGALEFARSK
;
A
#
# COMPACT_ATOMS: atom_id res chain seq x y z
N MET A 1 -19.29 8.26 10.93
CA MET A 1 -18.20 7.62 10.18
C MET A 1 -16.87 8.11 10.70
N SER A 2 -15.91 7.24 10.92
CA SER A 2 -14.60 7.65 11.40
C SER A 2 -13.82 8.34 10.28
N GLN A 3 -12.94 9.28 10.67
CA GLN A 3 -12.08 9.95 9.69
C GLN A 3 -11.16 8.97 8.96
N GLY A 4 -10.69 7.91 9.66
CA GLY A 4 -9.81 6.92 9.07
C GLY A 4 -10.45 6.18 7.91
N ILE A 5 -11.73 5.75 8.08
CA ILE A 5 -12.46 5.07 7.03
C ILE A 5 -12.67 5.99 5.84
N SER A 6 -13.05 7.25 6.09
CA SER A 6 -13.25 8.23 5.02
C SER A 6 -11.95 8.49 4.26
N PHE A 7 -10.83 8.61 4.97
CA PHE A 7 -9.52 8.83 4.37
C PHE A 7 -9.11 7.67 3.48
N GLU A 8 -9.32 6.44 3.95
CA GLU A 8 -8.99 5.24 3.18
C GLU A 8 -9.84 5.13 1.92
N GLN A 9 -11.14 5.42 2.02
CA GLN A 9 -12.04 5.40 0.87
C GLN A 9 -11.65 6.46 -0.16
N ASP A 10 -11.31 7.65 0.30
CA ASP A 10 -10.85 8.73 -0.57
C ASP A 10 -9.56 8.34 -1.27
N MET A 11 -8.65 7.73 -0.54
CA MET A 11 -7.38 7.28 -1.11
C MET A 11 -7.60 6.20 -2.17
N ALA A 12 -8.49 5.24 -1.91
CA ALA A 12 -8.81 4.20 -2.89
C ALA A 12 -9.39 4.82 -4.17
N ALA A 13 -10.25 5.82 -4.04
CA ALA A 13 -10.83 6.50 -5.19
C ALA A 13 -9.77 7.25 -6.00
N ILE A 14 -8.83 7.90 -5.32
CA ILE A 14 -7.74 8.62 -5.98
C ILE A 14 -6.83 7.63 -6.71
N VAL A 15 -6.46 6.53 -6.08
CA VAL A 15 -5.60 5.51 -6.68
C VAL A 15 -6.27 4.93 -7.92
N LYS A 16 -7.57 4.65 -7.83
CA LYS A 16 -8.32 4.12 -8.96
C LYS A 16 -8.32 5.09 -10.13
N ARG A 17 -8.54 6.37 -9.87
CA ARG A 17 -8.52 7.40 -10.91
C ARG A 17 -7.14 7.50 -11.55
N GLU A 18 -6.09 7.50 -10.74
CA GLU A 18 -4.72 7.57 -11.26
C GLU A 18 -4.37 6.35 -12.10
N LEU A 19 -4.85 5.17 -11.70
CA LEU A 19 -4.69 3.97 -12.50
C LEU A 19 -5.41 4.11 -13.84
N GLU A 20 -6.66 4.55 -13.83
CA GLU A 20 -7.47 4.67 -15.05
C GLU A 20 -6.90 5.69 -16.03
N GLN A 21 -6.23 6.72 -15.51
CA GLN A 21 -5.61 7.76 -16.34
C GLN A 21 -4.18 7.39 -16.77
N GLY A 22 -3.69 6.23 -16.38
CA GLY A 22 -2.36 5.76 -16.76
C GLY A 22 -1.22 6.40 -15.97
N ASN A 23 -1.53 7.13 -14.91
CA ASN A 23 -0.52 7.88 -14.16
C ASN A 23 0.35 7.01 -13.24
N LEU A 24 -0.04 5.75 -13.02
CA LEU A 24 0.73 4.84 -12.18
C LEU A 24 1.75 4.02 -12.96
N GLY A 25 1.81 4.19 -14.28
CA GLY A 25 2.70 3.40 -15.10
C GLY A 25 2.25 1.95 -15.28
N ILE A 26 0.96 1.70 -15.08
CA ILE A 26 0.36 0.38 -15.17
C ILE A 26 -0.76 0.46 -16.20
N SER A 27 -0.84 -0.55 -17.09
CA SER A 27 -1.97 -0.67 -18.01
C SER A 27 -3.26 -0.76 -17.20
N PRO A 28 -4.23 0.14 -17.40
CA PRO A 28 -5.44 0.13 -16.57
C PRO A 28 -6.20 -1.19 -16.57
N GLU A 29 -6.22 -1.90 -17.69
CA GLU A 29 -6.94 -3.17 -17.79
C GLU A 29 -6.23 -4.32 -17.05
N LEU A 30 -4.98 -4.12 -16.63
CA LEU A 30 -4.20 -5.15 -15.93
C LEU A 30 -4.06 -4.87 -14.44
N GLY A 31 -4.63 -3.76 -13.94
CA GLY A 31 -4.57 -3.40 -12.54
C GLY A 31 -5.94 -3.44 -11.89
N HIS A 32 -6.00 -3.89 -10.64
CA HIS A 32 -7.23 -3.94 -9.87
C HIS A 32 -7.01 -3.28 -8.51
N VAL A 33 -7.85 -2.29 -8.18
CA VAL A 33 -7.78 -1.59 -6.90
C VAL A 33 -8.67 -2.30 -5.89
N LEU A 34 -8.12 -2.58 -4.72
CA LEU A 34 -8.82 -3.26 -3.63
C LEU A 34 -8.78 -2.39 -2.38
N LEU A 35 -9.92 -2.29 -1.71
CA LEU A 35 -10.04 -1.61 -0.42
C LEU A 35 -10.00 -2.65 0.68
N ASN A 36 -9.14 -2.43 1.67
CA ASN A 36 -8.91 -3.33 2.79
C ASN A 36 -8.57 -4.76 2.36
N PRO A 37 -7.58 -4.92 1.46
CA PRO A 37 -7.19 -6.25 1.03
C PRO A 37 -6.50 -7.04 2.14
N LYS A 38 -6.59 -8.36 2.05
CA LYS A 38 -5.95 -9.27 3.00
C LYS A 38 -4.97 -10.16 2.27
N TYR A 39 -3.77 -10.29 2.83
CA TYR A 39 -2.73 -11.13 2.27
C TYR A 39 -2.17 -12.03 3.36
N TYR A 40 -1.97 -13.30 3.03
CA TYR A 40 -1.51 -14.28 4.00
C TYR A 40 -0.03 -14.07 4.36
N SER A 41 0.26 -14.08 5.66
CA SER A 41 1.62 -14.05 6.19
C SER A 41 1.98 -15.41 6.74
N ARG A 42 3.01 -16.05 6.18
CA ARG A 42 3.48 -17.35 6.68
C ARG A 42 4.09 -17.21 8.07
N ASP A 43 4.72 -16.07 8.34
CA ASP A 43 5.34 -15.82 9.64
C ASP A 43 4.31 -15.71 10.75
N ARG A 44 3.18 -15.11 10.46
CA ARG A 44 2.09 -14.94 11.43
C ARG A 44 1.07 -16.05 11.38
N MET A 45 1.10 -16.87 10.33
CA MET A 45 0.10 -17.92 10.06
C MET A 45 -1.32 -17.36 10.06
N LYS A 46 -1.48 -16.15 9.52
CA LYS A 46 -2.76 -15.47 9.37
C LYS A 46 -2.65 -14.35 8.35
N ASP A 47 -3.79 -13.78 7.97
CA ASP A 47 -3.82 -12.67 7.02
C ASP A 47 -3.40 -11.36 7.68
N ILE A 48 -2.75 -10.52 6.88
CA ILE A 48 -2.50 -9.11 7.21
C ILE A 48 -3.44 -8.27 6.37
N THR A 49 -4.17 -7.35 7.01
CA THR A 49 -5.07 -6.43 6.32
C THR A 49 -4.34 -5.11 6.07
N PHE A 50 -4.41 -4.63 4.83
CA PHE A 50 -3.86 -3.32 4.46
C PHE A 50 -4.99 -2.38 4.07
N ASP A 51 -4.66 -1.10 3.87
CA ASP A 51 -5.70 -0.10 3.56
C ASP A 51 -6.15 -0.17 2.11
N VAL A 52 -5.21 -0.11 1.16
CA VAL A 52 -5.51 -0.12 -0.27
C VAL A 52 -4.40 -0.89 -0.99
N SER A 53 -4.76 -1.61 -2.04
CA SER A 53 -3.75 -2.22 -2.91
C SER A 53 -4.16 -2.12 -4.37
N VAL A 54 -3.14 -2.17 -5.25
CA VAL A 54 -3.34 -2.37 -6.68
C VAL A 54 -2.65 -3.68 -7.01
N GLU A 55 -3.43 -4.68 -7.43
CA GLU A 55 -2.89 -5.95 -7.90
C GLU A 55 -2.70 -5.85 -9.40
N VAL A 56 -1.48 -6.12 -9.86
CA VAL A 56 -1.11 -5.97 -11.26
C VAL A 56 -0.84 -7.34 -11.86
N TYR A 57 -1.50 -7.63 -12.97
CA TYR A 57 -1.44 -8.93 -13.63
C TYR A 57 -0.76 -8.80 -14.98
N ARG A 58 -0.17 -9.92 -15.44
CA ARG A 58 0.23 -10.07 -16.84
C ARG A 58 -0.93 -10.71 -17.58
N ARG A 59 -1.00 -10.48 -18.89
CA ARG A 59 -2.07 -11.04 -19.70
C ARG A 59 -2.09 -12.56 -19.57
N ALA A 60 -3.29 -13.12 -19.48
CA ALA A 60 -3.52 -14.56 -19.42
C ALA A 60 -2.94 -15.24 -18.16
N THR A 61 -2.83 -14.50 -17.04
CA THR A 61 -2.41 -15.07 -15.77
C THR A 61 -3.46 -14.81 -14.71
N PHE A 62 -3.49 -15.68 -13.68
CA PHE A 62 -4.47 -15.58 -12.58
C PHE A 62 -3.84 -15.08 -11.29
N GLN A 63 -2.51 -14.96 -11.25
CA GLN A 63 -1.81 -14.47 -10.06
C GLN A 63 -1.19 -13.12 -10.38
N PRO A 64 -1.28 -12.15 -9.46
CA PRO A 64 -0.60 -10.88 -9.67
C PRO A 64 0.91 -11.07 -9.63
N TYR A 65 1.62 -10.39 -10.52
CA TYR A 65 3.07 -10.38 -10.45
C TYR A 65 3.60 -9.23 -9.61
N LEU A 66 2.75 -8.23 -9.32
CA LEU A 66 3.08 -7.10 -8.46
C LEU A 66 1.87 -6.75 -7.62
N ILE A 67 2.09 -6.54 -6.34
CA ILE A 67 1.08 -6.04 -5.41
C ILE A 67 1.61 -4.72 -4.86
N TRP A 68 0.98 -3.63 -5.24
CA TRP A 68 1.35 -2.29 -4.79
C TRP A 68 0.43 -1.90 -3.65
N ILE A 69 0.98 -1.80 -2.45
CA ILE A 69 0.21 -1.59 -1.23
C ILE A 69 0.36 -0.15 -0.77
N TRP A 70 -0.77 0.46 -0.43
CA TRP A 70 -0.85 1.84 0.02
C TRP A 70 -1.37 1.83 1.45
N GLU A 71 -0.58 2.40 2.36
CA GLU A 71 -0.94 2.47 3.77
C GLU A 71 -1.19 3.93 4.12
N CYS A 72 -2.34 4.17 4.77
CA CYS A 72 -2.80 5.52 5.09
C CYS A 72 -2.67 5.76 6.59
N LYS A 73 -1.86 6.74 6.96
CA LYS A 73 -1.66 7.11 8.37
C LYS A 73 -2.22 8.51 8.59
N HIS A 74 -3.43 8.57 9.16
CA HIS A 74 -4.14 9.83 9.35
C HIS A 74 -3.84 10.39 10.74
N TYR A 75 -2.64 10.97 10.89
CA TYR A 75 -2.18 11.55 12.13
C TYR A 75 -2.24 13.07 12.10
N SER A 76 -2.36 13.69 13.28
CA SER A 76 -2.20 15.13 13.43
C SER A 76 -0.74 15.55 13.56
N ARG A 77 0.18 14.58 13.54
CA ARG A 77 1.62 14.78 13.64
C ARG A 77 2.34 13.97 12.56
N GLN A 78 3.63 14.24 12.39
CA GLN A 78 4.43 13.50 11.42
C GLN A 78 4.50 12.01 11.79
N ALA A 79 4.51 11.15 10.76
CA ALA A 79 4.60 9.72 10.96
C ALA A 79 6.00 9.34 11.45
N PRO A 80 6.11 8.60 12.57
CA PRO A 80 7.41 8.21 13.12
C PRO A 80 8.03 7.06 12.33
N VAL A 81 9.34 6.85 12.55
CA VAL A 81 10.07 5.80 11.86
C VAL A 81 9.48 4.41 12.14
N ASP A 82 8.94 4.20 13.35
CA ASP A 82 8.35 2.90 13.72
C ASP A 82 7.24 2.48 12.76
N ASP A 83 6.42 3.42 12.30
CA ASP A 83 5.34 3.13 11.36
C ASP A 83 5.89 2.68 10.00
N VAL A 84 6.96 3.33 9.54
CA VAL A 84 7.58 2.98 8.26
C VAL A 84 8.26 1.61 8.35
N GLU A 85 8.95 1.35 9.46
CA GLU A 85 9.61 0.06 9.69
C GLU A 85 8.58 -1.07 9.78
N GLU A 86 7.47 -0.85 10.49
CA GLU A 86 6.41 -1.84 10.61
C GLU A 86 5.80 -2.15 9.24
N PHE A 87 5.52 -1.11 8.46
CA PHE A 87 4.95 -1.29 7.12
C PHE A 87 5.91 -2.09 6.23
N HIS A 88 7.19 -1.74 6.25
CA HIS A 88 8.20 -2.48 5.48
C HIS A 88 8.25 -3.96 5.89
N ALA A 89 8.21 -4.23 7.19
CA ALA A 89 8.22 -5.61 7.67
C ALA A 89 7.00 -6.40 7.20
N LYS A 90 5.83 -5.77 7.17
CA LYS A 90 4.62 -6.42 6.65
C LYS A 90 4.75 -6.75 5.17
N LEU A 91 5.35 -5.86 4.38
CA LEU A 91 5.56 -6.12 2.96
C LEU A 91 6.48 -7.32 2.75
N GLU A 92 7.52 -7.43 3.53
CA GLU A 92 8.43 -8.57 3.44
C GLU A 92 7.72 -9.88 3.79
N GLN A 93 6.78 -9.85 4.73
CA GLN A 93 6.06 -11.04 5.15
C GLN A 93 5.12 -11.60 4.08
N ILE A 94 4.64 -10.75 3.18
CA ILE A 94 3.74 -11.21 2.11
C ILE A 94 4.47 -11.41 0.79
N GLY A 95 5.75 -11.03 0.71
CA GLY A 95 6.58 -11.30 -0.46
C GLY A 95 7.32 -10.06 -0.94
N ALA A 96 8.57 -9.88 -0.47
CA ALA A 96 9.40 -8.74 -0.81
C ALA A 96 9.68 -8.64 -2.31
N ASP A 97 9.70 -9.78 -3.01
CA ASP A 97 10.03 -9.86 -4.43
C ASP A 97 8.88 -9.40 -5.34
N ARG A 98 7.66 -9.29 -4.81
CA ARG A 98 6.49 -8.95 -5.64
C ARG A 98 5.67 -7.80 -5.04
N THR A 99 6.16 -7.15 -4.00
CA THR A 99 5.42 -6.05 -3.36
C THR A 99 6.13 -4.73 -3.52
N LYS A 100 5.33 -3.67 -3.57
CA LYS A 100 5.80 -2.30 -3.53
C LYS A 100 4.91 -1.57 -2.54
N GLY A 101 5.48 -0.73 -1.71
CA GLY A 101 4.72 -0.01 -0.69
C GLY A 101 4.79 1.48 -0.86
N THR A 102 3.67 2.15 -0.61
CA THR A 102 3.59 3.60 -0.52
C THR A 102 2.83 3.94 0.74
N MET A 103 3.40 4.80 1.56
CA MET A 103 2.75 5.27 2.78
C MET A 103 2.33 6.72 2.59
N ILE A 104 1.08 7.02 2.92
CA ILE A 104 0.49 8.33 2.74
C ILE A 104 0.10 8.90 4.10
N THR A 105 0.49 10.14 4.34
CA THR A 105 0.12 10.86 5.56
C THR A 105 -0.13 12.33 5.23
N PRO A 106 -1.16 12.97 5.82
CA PRO A 106 -1.43 14.37 5.54
C PRO A 106 -0.41 15.34 6.15
N VAL A 107 0.35 14.91 7.15
CA VAL A 107 1.31 15.79 7.85
C VAL A 107 2.75 15.56 7.42
N GLY A 108 3.04 14.40 6.81
CA GLY A 108 4.39 14.04 6.40
C GLY A 108 5.07 13.09 7.36
N PHE A 109 6.37 12.90 7.20
CA PHE A 109 7.17 11.93 7.95
C PHE A 109 8.23 12.65 8.76
N ASP A 110 8.63 12.07 9.91
CA ASP A 110 9.77 12.59 10.63
C ASP A 110 11.07 12.22 9.91
N TYR A 111 12.20 12.78 10.37
CA TYR A 111 13.48 12.61 9.70
C TYR A 111 13.92 11.14 9.66
N GLY A 112 13.76 10.44 10.78
CA GLY A 112 14.13 9.02 10.86
C GLY A 112 13.34 8.15 9.90
N ALA A 113 12.04 8.45 9.76
CA ALA A 113 11.18 7.72 8.83
C ALA A 113 11.63 7.92 7.38
N LEU A 114 11.98 9.15 7.00
CA LEU A 114 12.45 9.44 5.65
C LEU A 114 13.78 8.74 5.36
N GLU A 115 14.70 8.74 6.30
CA GLU A 115 15.99 8.07 6.11
C GLU A 115 15.81 6.56 5.96
N PHE A 116 14.94 5.95 6.77
CA PHE A 116 14.66 4.52 6.65
C PHE A 116 14.05 4.19 5.29
N ALA A 117 13.07 4.98 4.85
CA ALA A 117 12.41 4.73 3.57
C ALA A 117 13.39 4.84 2.39
N ARG A 118 14.30 5.80 2.45
CA ARG A 118 15.30 5.99 1.41
C ARG A 118 16.28 4.83 1.32
N SER A 119 16.50 4.12 2.43
CA SER A 119 17.42 2.98 2.44
C SER A 119 16.83 1.72 1.85
N LYS A 120 15.53 1.72 1.54
CA LYS A 120 14.80 0.59 0.99
C LYS A 120 14.27 0.91 -0.39
#